data_942605e167d61135b6842192a87fdd63
#
_entry.id   942605e167d61135b6842192a87fdd63
#
_cell.length_a   1.000
_cell.length_b   1.000
_cell.length_c   1.000
_cell.angle_alpha   90.00
_cell.angle_beta   90.00
_cell.angle_gamma   90.00
#
_symmetry.space_group_name_H-M   'P 1'
#
loop_
_entity.id
_entity.type
_entity.pdbx_description
1 polymer ?
#
loop_
_entity_poly.entity_id
_entity_poly.type
_entity_poly.pdbx_seq_one_letter_code
_entity_poly.pdbx_strand_id
1 'polypeptide(L)'
;MLTLLTYSINVYTAYIKIFKPISQIMRCSRIFLIIMLSISVEIFSLEVLEVKILNSYSVTKEFPGKLLPTEQSKLSFEIPGKIKAINVDVGDLVFKGDILAELDNREAVAQVNQAKATFDLSKQVLNRFEDLKKQGHISIQELDKAKSDFIVAESQYEFFKVKLEQTKIISPYDGAIQNRYLDTGTVINAGVPILEILDSNFVEAHISVPILYLDNMKIGEEYDFNFEGSNIKGIFSRLSPMSPGGSDSRLAIFKFSNFFSPGSITKLKLKIIQQATGTWVPLKTLSQSEQGIWTVYTINQDNQVVRDLVEIIYFEGEYAYVNGTLKNGDLIVLGGPSKIIEGKNLIN
;
A
#
# COMPACT_ATOMS: atom_id res chain seq x y z
N MET A 1 -51.14 25.54 -3.32
CA MET A 1 -51.44 24.93 -2.02
C MET A 1 -52.94 25.03 -1.71
N LEU A 2 -53.81 24.72 -2.67
CA LEU A 2 -55.27 24.78 -2.51
C LEU A 2 -56.03 23.65 -3.25
N THR A 3 -55.35 22.63 -3.75
CA THR A 3 -55.94 21.53 -4.52
C THR A 3 -55.93 20.15 -3.82
N LEU A 4 -55.40 20.05 -2.61
CA LEU A 4 -55.30 18.81 -1.83
C LEU A 4 -56.36 18.70 -0.70
N LEU A 5 -57.13 19.74 -0.45
CA LEU A 5 -58.15 19.77 0.61
C LEU A 5 -59.55 19.39 0.13
N THR A 6 -59.83 19.34 -1.18
CA THR A 6 -61.12 18.99 -1.73
C THR A 6 -61.35 17.48 -1.96
N TYR A 7 -60.27 16.67 -1.91
CA TYR A 7 -60.37 15.20 -2.15
C TYR A 7 -60.67 14.39 -0.88
N SER A 8 -60.40 14.93 0.29
CA SER A 8 -60.60 14.21 1.56
C SER A 8 -62.05 14.30 2.10
N ILE A 9 -62.83 15.30 1.67
CA ILE A 9 -64.21 15.50 2.14
C ILE A 9 -65.21 14.63 1.38
N ASN A 10 -64.91 14.22 0.15
CA ASN A 10 -65.83 13.39 -0.65
C ASN A 10 -65.75 11.89 -0.33
N VAL A 11 -64.70 11.41 0.34
CA VAL A 11 -64.56 10.01 0.76
C VAL A 11 -65.29 9.73 2.08
N TYR A 12 -65.40 10.74 2.97
CA TYR A 12 -66.12 10.59 4.23
C TYR A 12 -67.65 10.60 4.11
N THR A 13 -68.18 11.30 3.09
CA THR A 13 -69.66 11.32 2.86
C THR A 13 -70.17 10.09 2.14
N ALA A 14 -69.33 9.33 1.43
CA ALA A 14 -69.68 8.06 0.79
C ALA A 14 -69.73 6.89 1.82
N TYR A 15 -69.03 7.00 2.95
CA TYR A 15 -68.99 5.94 3.97
C TYR A 15 -70.18 5.91 4.92
N ILE A 16 -70.92 7.05 5.07
CA ILE A 16 -72.06 7.17 6.00
C ILE A 16 -73.38 6.69 5.36
N LYS A 17 -73.44 6.50 4.04
CA LYS A 17 -74.70 6.12 3.33
C LYS A 17 -74.94 4.61 3.16
N ILE A 18 -74.01 3.75 3.57
CA ILE A 18 -74.08 2.29 3.36
C ILE A 18 -74.42 1.50 4.61
N PHE A 19 -74.52 2.14 5.79
CA PHE A 19 -74.81 1.42 7.04
C PHE A 19 -76.09 1.83 7.71
N LYS A 20 -77.18 1.21 7.28
CA LYS A 20 -78.43 0.98 8.06
C LYS A 20 -79.08 -0.30 7.54
N PRO A 21 -79.65 -1.14 8.36
CA PRO A 21 -79.57 -1.48 9.78
C PRO A 21 -79.16 -2.96 10.00
N ILE A 22 -78.33 -3.20 10.98
CA ILE A 22 -77.86 -4.56 11.29
C ILE A 22 -78.20 -4.88 12.73
N SER A 23 -79.44 -5.23 13.00
CA SER A 23 -79.84 -5.95 14.22
C SER A 23 -79.70 -7.48 14.13
N GLN A 24 -79.22 -8.02 13.00
CA GLN A 24 -79.03 -9.49 12.79
C GLN A 24 -77.56 -9.97 12.71
N ILE A 25 -76.57 -9.09 12.79
CA ILE A 25 -75.16 -9.45 12.63
C ILE A 25 -74.39 -9.58 13.97
N MET A 26 -75.07 -9.35 15.11
CA MET A 26 -74.46 -9.46 16.44
C MET A 26 -74.11 -10.91 16.88
N ARG A 27 -74.56 -11.94 16.16
CA ARG A 27 -74.15 -13.33 16.45
C ARG A 27 -72.89 -13.79 15.66
N CYS A 28 -72.64 -13.23 14.51
CA CYS A 28 -71.40 -13.53 13.75
C CYS A 28 -70.20 -12.76 14.24
N SER A 29 -70.36 -11.59 14.83
CA SER A 29 -69.25 -10.74 15.37
C SER A 29 -68.48 -11.39 16.51
N ARG A 30 -69.15 -12.21 17.35
CA ARG A 30 -68.44 -12.93 18.44
C ARG A 30 -67.57 -14.10 17.93
N ILE A 31 -68.01 -14.74 16.86
CA ILE A 31 -67.21 -15.83 16.24
C ILE A 31 -66.04 -15.25 15.45
N PHE A 32 -66.19 -14.09 14.80
CA PHE A 32 -65.09 -13.41 14.07
C PHE A 32 -64.06 -12.79 15.02
N LEU A 33 -64.49 -12.32 16.21
CA LEU A 33 -63.56 -11.81 17.24
C LEU A 33 -62.76 -12.94 17.90
N ILE A 34 -63.32 -14.15 18.02
CA ILE A 34 -62.60 -15.32 18.57
C ILE A 34 -61.62 -15.88 17.51
N ILE A 35 -61.94 -15.80 16.22
CA ILE A 35 -61.03 -16.20 15.12
C ILE A 35 -59.87 -15.15 14.95
N MET A 36 -60.15 -13.86 15.18
CA MET A 36 -59.07 -12.85 15.13
C MET A 36 -58.16 -12.88 16.37
N LEU A 37 -58.61 -13.40 17.51
CA LEU A 37 -57.80 -13.53 18.74
C LEU A 37 -56.94 -14.80 18.76
N SER A 38 -57.15 -15.72 17.77
CA SER A 38 -56.38 -16.97 17.67
C SER A 38 -55.28 -16.96 16.61
N ILE A 39 -55.00 -15.81 15.94
CA ILE A 39 -53.99 -15.72 14.86
C ILE A 39 -52.80 -14.85 15.28
N SER A 40 -52.64 -14.46 16.50
CA SER A 40 -51.35 -13.96 17.00
C SER A 40 -50.57 -15.09 17.70
N VAL A 41 -50.41 -16.21 17.05
CA VAL A 41 -49.25 -17.06 17.30
C VAL A 41 -48.07 -16.32 16.63
N GLU A 42 -47.42 -15.49 17.38
CA GLU A 42 -46.04 -15.08 17.04
C GLU A 42 -45.26 -16.40 16.88
N ILE A 43 -45.02 -16.81 15.64
CA ILE A 43 -44.05 -17.85 15.33
C ILE A 43 -42.72 -17.23 15.71
N PHE A 44 -42.31 -17.46 16.94
CA PHE A 44 -40.99 -17.09 17.45
C PHE A 44 -40.00 -18.04 16.75
N SER A 45 -39.67 -17.72 15.51
CA SER A 45 -38.65 -18.45 14.78
C SER A 45 -37.31 -18.14 15.46
N LEU A 46 -36.83 -19.10 16.22
CA LEU A 46 -35.47 -19.05 16.74
C LEU A 46 -34.53 -19.15 15.53
N GLU A 47 -33.77 -18.08 15.29
CA GLU A 47 -32.63 -18.15 14.37
C GLU A 47 -31.58 -19.07 14.98
N VAL A 48 -31.15 -20.07 14.22
CA VAL A 48 -30.11 -21.03 14.63
C VAL A 48 -28.93 -21.01 13.66
N LEU A 49 -27.76 -21.26 14.18
CA LEU A 49 -26.52 -21.40 13.42
C LEU A 49 -26.01 -22.85 13.57
N GLU A 50 -25.81 -23.53 12.45
CA GLU A 50 -25.19 -24.87 12.45
C GLU A 50 -23.69 -24.77 12.71
N VAL A 51 -23.20 -25.52 13.68
CA VAL A 51 -21.79 -25.60 14.03
C VAL A 51 -21.01 -26.36 12.97
N LYS A 52 -19.95 -25.74 12.47
CA LYS A 52 -18.95 -26.38 11.59
C LYS A 52 -17.58 -26.30 12.28
N ILE A 53 -17.11 -27.45 12.74
CA ILE A 53 -15.79 -27.53 13.37
C ILE A 53 -14.71 -27.43 12.29
N LEU A 54 -13.81 -26.50 12.49
CA LEU A 54 -12.61 -26.26 11.67
C LEU A 54 -11.37 -26.62 12.45
N ASN A 55 -10.33 -27.09 11.76
CA ASN A 55 -9.03 -27.41 12.38
C ASN A 55 -8.07 -26.23 12.38
N SER A 56 -8.45 -25.14 11.74
CA SER A 56 -7.65 -23.92 11.69
C SER A 56 -8.55 -22.71 11.45
N TYR A 57 -8.06 -21.54 11.80
CA TYR A 57 -8.68 -20.26 11.47
C TYR A 57 -7.63 -19.30 10.90
N SER A 58 -8.08 -18.32 10.13
CA SER A 58 -7.18 -17.28 9.59
C SER A 58 -7.28 -16.02 10.43
N VAL A 59 -6.11 -15.40 10.66
CA VAL A 59 -6.00 -14.10 11.33
C VAL A 59 -5.33 -13.13 10.37
N THR A 60 -5.89 -11.96 10.20
CA THR A 60 -5.22 -10.89 9.45
C THR A 60 -4.35 -10.07 10.39
N LYS A 61 -3.04 -10.11 10.20
CA LYS A 61 -2.09 -9.25 10.91
C LYS A 61 -1.63 -8.10 10.03
N GLU A 62 -1.55 -6.91 10.63
CA GLU A 62 -1.05 -5.71 9.97
C GLU A 62 0.38 -5.40 10.41
N PHE A 63 1.28 -5.23 9.44
CA PHE A 63 2.67 -4.84 9.67
C PHE A 63 2.90 -3.45 9.08
N PRO A 64 3.18 -2.45 9.92
CA PRO A 64 3.45 -1.10 9.44
C PRO A 64 4.80 -1.03 8.73
N GLY A 65 4.88 -0.16 7.74
CA GLY A 65 6.10 0.17 7.03
C GLY A 65 6.01 1.51 6.35
N LYS A 66 7.10 1.91 5.73
CA LYS A 66 7.24 3.21 5.10
C LYS A 66 7.35 3.07 3.59
N LEU A 67 6.67 3.95 2.87
CA LEU A 67 6.86 4.13 1.45
C LEU A 67 8.12 4.94 1.21
N LEU A 68 9.05 4.41 0.44
CA LEU A 68 10.29 5.07 0.07
C LEU A 68 10.38 5.15 -1.46
N PRO A 69 11.03 6.18 -2.02
CA PRO A 69 11.30 6.23 -3.44
C PRO A 69 12.24 5.09 -3.82
N THR A 70 12.16 4.61 -5.05
CA THR A 70 13.04 3.54 -5.56
C THR A 70 14.50 4.02 -5.60
N GLU A 71 14.71 5.28 -5.97
CA GLU A 71 16.01 5.93 -6.00
C GLU A 71 15.96 7.27 -5.26
N GLN A 72 17.01 7.54 -4.50
CA GLN A 72 17.24 8.80 -3.79
C GLN A 72 18.72 9.13 -3.87
N SER A 73 19.05 10.29 -4.43
CA SER A 73 20.43 10.69 -4.65
C SER A 73 20.72 12.09 -4.15
N LYS A 74 21.82 12.23 -3.42
CA LYS A 74 22.38 13.54 -3.09
C LYS A 74 23.41 13.91 -4.15
N LEU A 75 23.11 14.97 -4.90
CA LEU A 75 23.91 15.44 -6.01
C LEU A 75 24.91 16.47 -5.54
N SER A 76 26.17 16.33 -5.97
CA SER A 76 27.28 17.20 -5.64
C SER A 76 28.14 17.41 -6.89
N PHE A 77 28.92 18.51 -6.91
CA PHE A 77 29.95 18.67 -7.92
C PHE A 77 31.18 17.82 -7.58
N GLU A 78 31.82 17.26 -8.60
CA GLU A 78 33.03 16.45 -8.49
C GLU A 78 34.31 17.30 -8.35
N ILE A 79 34.20 18.60 -8.66
CA ILE A 79 35.32 19.56 -8.59
C ILE A 79 34.91 20.75 -7.72
N PRO A 80 35.91 21.42 -7.08
CA PRO A 80 35.64 22.64 -6.34
C PRO A 80 35.35 23.81 -7.26
N GLY A 81 34.56 24.77 -6.77
CA GLY A 81 34.25 25.98 -7.53
C GLY A 81 33.21 26.87 -6.87
N LYS A 82 32.88 27.98 -7.53
CA LYS A 82 31.79 28.86 -7.13
C LYS A 82 30.51 28.49 -7.89
N ILE A 83 29.42 28.32 -7.19
CA ILE A 83 28.11 28.07 -7.79
C ILE A 83 27.69 29.31 -8.58
N LYS A 84 27.55 29.17 -9.89
CA LYS A 84 27.08 30.23 -10.80
C LYS A 84 25.56 30.29 -10.85
N ALA A 85 24.92 29.15 -10.95
CA ALA A 85 23.45 29.05 -11.04
C ALA A 85 22.96 27.70 -10.45
N ILE A 86 21.76 27.75 -9.91
CA ILE A 86 20.94 26.59 -9.57
C ILE A 86 19.61 26.82 -10.30
N ASN A 87 19.26 25.93 -11.23
CA ASN A 87 18.16 26.11 -12.17
C ASN A 87 16.83 25.53 -11.67
N VAL A 88 16.83 24.93 -10.47
CA VAL A 88 15.69 24.19 -9.90
C VAL A 88 15.53 24.54 -8.43
N ASP A 89 14.29 24.36 -7.92
CA ASP A 89 13.99 24.53 -6.51
C ASP A 89 13.25 23.30 -5.94
N VAL A 90 13.05 23.28 -4.63
CA VAL A 90 12.35 22.19 -3.92
C VAL A 90 10.93 22.04 -4.49
N GLY A 91 10.57 20.81 -4.86
CA GLY A 91 9.29 20.46 -5.46
C GLY A 91 9.28 20.45 -6.99
N ASP A 92 10.33 20.96 -7.66
CA ASP A 92 10.41 20.96 -9.12
C ASP A 92 10.58 19.53 -9.64
N LEU A 93 9.84 19.21 -10.72
CA LEU A 93 10.01 17.98 -11.49
C LEU A 93 11.12 18.18 -12.50
N VAL A 94 12.00 17.20 -12.59
CA VAL A 94 13.16 17.20 -13.49
C VAL A 94 13.24 15.89 -14.26
N PHE A 95 13.77 15.96 -15.49
CA PHE A 95 13.99 14.80 -16.35
C PHE A 95 15.47 14.42 -16.40
N LYS A 96 15.72 13.14 -16.67
CA LYS A 96 17.06 12.63 -16.87
C LYS A 96 17.80 13.45 -17.94
N GLY A 97 18.96 14.00 -17.58
CA GLY A 97 19.77 14.81 -18.49
C GLY A 97 19.59 16.32 -18.30
N ASP A 98 18.61 16.78 -17.51
CA ASP A 98 18.42 18.19 -17.21
C ASP A 98 19.59 18.73 -16.39
N ILE A 99 20.03 19.97 -16.71
CA ILE A 99 21.09 20.67 -15.99
C ILE A 99 20.47 21.36 -14.77
N LEU A 100 20.77 20.84 -13.59
CA LEU A 100 20.19 21.28 -12.32
C LEU A 100 20.98 22.44 -11.70
N ALA A 101 22.34 22.40 -11.81
CA ALA A 101 23.20 23.44 -11.28
C ALA A 101 24.48 23.55 -12.11
N GLU A 102 25.10 24.72 -12.06
CA GLU A 102 26.35 25.03 -12.78
C GLU A 102 27.34 25.79 -11.89
N LEU A 103 28.63 25.42 -11.98
CA LEU A 103 29.73 26.21 -11.46
C LEU A 103 30.10 27.35 -12.45
N ASP A 104 30.88 28.33 -11.98
CA ASP A 104 31.56 29.26 -12.86
C ASP A 104 32.60 28.50 -13.70
N ASN A 105 32.29 28.30 -14.97
CA ASN A 105 33.01 27.44 -15.89
C ASN A 105 33.88 28.22 -16.89
N ARG A 106 34.07 29.56 -16.72
CA ARG A 106 34.80 30.41 -17.68
C ARG A 106 36.23 29.91 -17.90
N GLU A 107 36.92 29.48 -16.83
CA GLU A 107 38.28 28.92 -16.93
C GLU A 107 38.28 27.57 -17.65
N ALA A 108 37.35 26.66 -17.29
CA ALA A 108 37.23 25.35 -17.95
C ALA A 108 36.95 25.48 -19.45
N VAL A 109 36.06 26.41 -19.85
CA VAL A 109 35.81 26.71 -21.27
C VAL A 109 37.06 27.20 -21.99
N ALA A 110 37.84 28.11 -21.37
CA ALA A 110 39.07 28.60 -21.96
C ALA A 110 40.11 27.45 -22.14
N GLN A 111 40.26 26.59 -21.16
CA GLN A 111 41.15 25.41 -21.21
C GLN A 111 40.73 24.42 -22.30
N VAL A 112 39.44 24.14 -22.46
CA VAL A 112 38.91 23.30 -23.55
C VAL A 112 39.23 23.91 -24.89
N ASN A 113 39.01 25.22 -25.09
CA ASN A 113 39.26 25.89 -26.35
C ASN A 113 40.76 25.86 -26.74
N GLN A 114 41.64 26.05 -25.75
CA GLN A 114 43.10 25.98 -25.95
C GLN A 114 43.53 24.55 -26.35
N ALA A 115 43.04 23.52 -25.61
CA ALA A 115 43.35 22.13 -25.90
C ALA A 115 42.82 21.69 -27.25
N LYS A 116 41.61 22.16 -27.61
CA LYS A 116 41.02 21.90 -28.92
C LYS A 116 41.85 22.47 -30.04
N ALA A 117 42.34 23.70 -29.94
CA ALA A 117 43.20 24.29 -30.97
C ALA A 117 44.49 23.46 -31.19
N THR A 118 45.12 22.97 -30.09
CA THR A 118 46.27 22.10 -30.14
C THR A 118 45.98 20.74 -30.80
N PHE A 119 44.82 20.14 -30.42
CA PHE A 119 44.32 18.90 -31.00
C PHE A 119 44.08 19.05 -32.52
N ASP A 120 43.36 20.10 -32.94
CA ASP A 120 43.06 20.35 -34.34
C ASP A 120 44.35 20.57 -35.17
N LEU A 121 45.36 21.30 -34.62
CA LEU A 121 46.65 21.46 -35.25
C LEU A 121 47.39 20.13 -35.39
N SER A 122 47.50 19.33 -34.32
CA SER A 122 48.23 18.07 -34.33
C SER A 122 47.57 17.08 -35.30
N LYS A 123 46.24 17.05 -35.41
CA LYS A 123 45.48 16.28 -36.38
C LYS A 123 45.83 16.68 -37.84
N GLN A 124 45.88 17.97 -38.13
CA GLN A 124 46.27 18.47 -39.46
C GLN A 124 47.71 18.10 -39.81
N VAL A 125 48.65 18.19 -38.84
CA VAL A 125 50.03 17.78 -39.00
C VAL A 125 50.14 16.28 -39.31
N LEU A 126 49.46 15.46 -38.52
CA LEU A 126 49.42 14.00 -38.74
C LEU A 126 48.88 13.65 -40.11
N ASN A 127 47.73 14.19 -40.52
CA ASN A 127 47.17 13.93 -41.86
C ASN A 127 48.14 14.32 -42.95
N ARG A 128 48.81 15.46 -42.84
CA ARG A 128 49.82 15.90 -43.82
C ARG A 128 50.99 14.93 -43.87
N PHE A 129 51.45 14.44 -42.73
CA PHE A 129 52.58 13.52 -42.67
C PHE A 129 52.20 12.13 -43.18
N GLU A 130 50.99 11.68 -42.98
CA GLU A 130 50.47 10.46 -43.58
C GLU A 130 50.49 10.55 -45.12
N ASP A 131 50.09 11.69 -45.71
CA ASP A 131 50.09 11.89 -47.14
C ASP A 131 51.52 12.00 -47.71
N LEU A 132 52.41 12.71 -47.01
CA LEU A 132 53.85 12.78 -47.42
C LEU A 132 54.53 11.42 -47.31
N LYS A 133 54.12 10.58 -46.36
CA LYS A 133 54.65 9.19 -46.23
C LYS A 133 54.22 8.31 -47.39
N LYS A 134 52.97 8.40 -47.85
CA LYS A 134 52.48 7.71 -49.06
C LYS A 134 53.31 8.08 -50.32
N GLN A 135 53.81 9.32 -50.36
CA GLN A 135 54.64 9.84 -51.43
C GLN A 135 56.14 9.55 -51.22
N GLY A 136 56.54 8.95 -50.07
CA GLY A 136 57.95 8.61 -49.83
C GLY A 136 58.81 9.78 -49.35
N HIS A 137 58.22 10.90 -48.96
CA HIS A 137 58.95 12.15 -48.65
C HIS A 137 59.29 12.35 -47.16
N ILE A 138 58.88 11.41 -46.25
CA ILE A 138 59.23 11.50 -44.82
C ILE A 138 59.66 10.14 -44.26
N SER A 139 60.40 10.16 -43.17
CA SER A 139 60.82 8.96 -42.44
C SER A 139 59.66 8.34 -41.65
N ILE A 140 59.83 7.08 -41.24
CA ILE A 140 58.88 6.41 -40.35
C ILE A 140 58.90 7.10 -38.97
N GLN A 141 60.06 7.50 -38.51
CA GLN A 141 60.22 8.16 -37.22
C GLN A 141 59.49 9.51 -37.12
N GLU A 142 59.46 10.29 -38.21
CA GLU A 142 58.72 11.57 -38.25
C GLU A 142 57.21 11.32 -38.21
N LEU A 143 56.70 10.32 -38.90
CA LEU A 143 55.33 9.92 -38.86
C LEU A 143 54.93 9.42 -37.45
N ASP A 144 55.77 8.57 -36.85
CA ASP A 144 55.48 8.03 -35.49
C ASP A 144 55.50 9.13 -34.45
N LYS A 145 56.35 10.14 -34.59
CA LYS A 145 56.33 11.35 -33.75
C LYS A 145 55.02 12.13 -33.90
N ALA A 146 54.60 12.38 -35.15
CA ALA A 146 53.36 13.10 -35.40
C ALA A 146 52.12 12.35 -34.85
N LYS A 147 52.12 11.01 -34.92
CA LYS A 147 51.07 10.17 -34.27
C LYS A 147 51.08 10.32 -32.74
N SER A 148 52.24 10.27 -32.11
CA SER A 148 52.37 10.43 -30.68
C SER A 148 51.93 11.82 -30.23
N ASP A 149 52.33 12.88 -30.92
CA ASP A 149 51.92 14.25 -30.64
C ASP A 149 50.39 14.45 -30.77
N PHE A 150 49.77 13.79 -31.77
CA PHE A 150 48.33 13.77 -31.95
C PHE A 150 47.62 13.09 -30.75
N ILE A 151 48.05 11.88 -30.36
CA ILE A 151 47.49 11.14 -29.23
C ILE A 151 47.56 11.94 -27.92
N VAL A 152 48.71 12.60 -27.68
CA VAL A 152 48.87 13.48 -26.49
C VAL A 152 47.91 14.64 -26.51
N ALA A 153 47.78 15.32 -27.67
CA ALA A 153 46.86 16.45 -27.81
C ALA A 153 45.39 16.04 -27.70
N GLU A 154 45.03 14.89 -28.26
CA GLU A 154 43.66 14.30 -28.12
C GLU A 154 43.33 13.99 -26.67
N SER A 155 44.24 13.33 -25.95
CA SER A 155 44.09 13.00 -24.54
C SER A 155 43.93 14.25 -23.68
N GLN A 156 44.69 15.30 -24.00
CA GLN A 156 44.61 16.59 -23.28
C GLN A 156 43.27 17.30 -23.52
N TYR A 157 42.77 17.25 -24.77
CA TYR A 157 41.47 17.82 -25.12
C TYR A 157 40.32 17.11 -24.38
N GLU A 158 40.29 15.76 -24.39
CA GLU A 158 39.28 14.97 -23.69
C GLU A 158 39.35 15.20 -22.18
N PHE A 159 40.56 15.32 -21.60
CA PHE A 159 40.70 15.62 -20.18
C PHE A 159 40.04 16.96 -19.77
N PHE A 160 40.25 18.02 -20.54
CA PHE A 160 39.63 19.32 -20.20
C PHE A 160 38.13 19.31 -20.53
N LYS A 161 37.68 18.55 -21.52
CA LYS A 161 36.27 18.36 -21.80
C LYS A 161 35.53 17.71 -20.64
N VAL A 162 36.07 16.64 -20.06
CA VAL A 162 35.54 16.02 -18.84
C VAL A 162 35.51 17.01 -17.69
N LYS A 163 36.56 17.81 -17.48
CA LYS A 163 36.54 18.86 -16.46
C LYS A 163 35.45 19.90 -16.68
N LEU A 164 35.15 20.25 -17.89
CA LEU A 164 34.04 21.15 -18.22
C LEU A 164 32.70 20.50 -17.95
N GLU A 165 32.51 19.23 -18.25
CA GLU A 165 31.30 18.47 -17.92
C GLU A 165 31.10 18.40 -16.40
N GLN A 166 32.15 18.22 -15.60
CA GLN A 166 32.12 18.22 -14.13
C GLN A 166 31.72 19.56 -13.51
N THR A 167 31.68 20.66 -14.29
CA THR A 167 31.13 21.94 -13.82
C THR A 167 29.61 21.96 -13.79
N LYS A 168 28.94 20.89 -14.18
CA LYS A 168 27.47 20.79 -14.20
C LYS A 168 26.97 19.63 -13.36
N ILE A 169 25.88 19.85 -12.66
CA ILE A 169 25.08 18.77 -12.07
C ILE A 169 23.94 18.46 -13.03
N ILE A 170 23.88 17.22 -13.47
CA ILE A 170 22.85 16.72 -14.40
C ILE A 170 22.00 15.70 -13.68
N SER A 171 20.67 15.72 -13.91
CA SER A 171 19.77 14.73 -13.31
C SER A 171 20.08 13.32 -13.83
N PRO A 172 20.34 12.35 -12.95
CA PRO A 172 20.63 10.97 -13.33
C PRO A 172 19.38 10.17 -13.77
N TYR A 173 18.19 10.59 -13.32
CA TYR A 173 16.88 9.98 -13.59
C TYR A 173 15.77 11.00 -13.53
N ASP A 174 14.56 10.63 -13.97
CA ASP A 174 13.36 11.47 -13.85
C ASP A 174 12.90 11.49 -12.38
N GLY A 175 12.70 12.68 -11.83
CA GLY A 175 12.42 12.78 -10.40
C GLY A 175 11.91 14.16 -9.97
N ALA A 176 11.85 14.33 -8.65
CA ALA A 176 11.52 15.61 -8.02
C ALA A 176 12.64 16.04 -7.08
N ILE A 177 12.89 17.34 -7.00
CA ILE A 177 13.87 17.92 -6.09
C ILE A 177 13.27 17.90 -4.67
N GLN A 178 13.92 17.15 -3.78
CA GLN A 178 13.53 17.03 -2.37
C GLN A 178 14.12 18.13 -1.50
N ASN A 179 15.40 18.41 -1.70
CA ASN A 179 16.14 19.41 -0.89
C ASN A 179 17.10 20.20 -1.76
N ARG A 180 17.27 21.48 -1.41
CA ARG A 180 18.34 22.36 -1.87
C ARG A 180 19.15 22.80 -0.67
N TYR A 181 20.41 22.39 -0.61
CA TYR A 181 21.28 22.59 0.56
C TYR A 181 22.09 23.88 0.51
N LEU A 182 22.35 24.40 -0.69
CA LEU A 182 23.18 25.57 -0.91
C LEU A 182 22.58 26.52 -1.95
N ASP A 183 23.08 27.77 -1.96
CA ASP A 183 22.61 28.83 -2.83
C ASP A 183 23.67 29.29 -3.83
N THR A 184 23.19 29.96 -4.89
CA THR A 184 24.02 30.61 -5.90
C THR A 184 25.01 31.59 -5.28
N GLY A 185 26.24 31.57 -5.76
CA GLY A 185 27.32 32.43 -5.25
C GLY A 185 28.21 31.77 -4.17
N THR A 186 27.76 30.64 -3.60
CA THR A 186 28.55 29.88 -2.63
C THR A 186 29.77 29.25 -3.27
N VAL A 187 30.90 29.29 -2.57
CA VAL A 187 32.14 28.57 -2.96
C VAL A 187 32.18 27.24 -2.24
N ILE A 188 32.38 26.17 -2.98
CA ILE A 188 32.29 24.80 -2.47
C ILE A 188 33.53 23.96 -2.77
N ASN A 189 33.73 22.93 -1.97
CA ASN A 189 34.65 21.82 -2.25
C ASN A 189 33.93 20.69 -3.00
N ALA A 190 34.71 19.81 -3.64
CA ALA A 190 34.18 18.60 -4.27
C ALA A 190 33.43 17.71 -3.24
N GLY A 191 32.33 17.06 -3.67
CA GLY A 191 31.57 16.11 -2.87
C GLY A 191 30.60 16.73 -1.86
N VAL A 192 30.50 18.07 -1.78
CA VAL A 192 29.52 18.73 -0.92
C VAL A 192 28.12 18.62 -1.57
N PRO A 193 27.10 18.07 -0.88
CA PRO A 193 25.75 17.96 -1.42
C PRO A 193 25.14 19.33 -1.72
N ILE A 194 24.60 19.48 -2.92
CA ILE A 194 23.92 20.72 -3.38
C ILE A 194 22.41 20.52 -3.46
N LEU A 195 21.99 19.40 -4.06
CA LEU A 195 20.60 19.03 -4.29
C LEU A 195 20.35 17.60 -3.86
N GLU A 196 19.12 17.30 -3.55
CA GLU A 196 18.65 15.93 -3.32
C GLU A 196 17.46 15.67 -4.24
N ILE A 197 17.56 14.60 -5.02
CA ILE A 197 16.52 14.17 -5.96
C ILE A 197 15.93 12.85 -5.52
N LEU A 198 14.62 12.71 -5.66
CA LEU A 198 13.85 11.48 -5.45
C LEU A 198 13.26 11.01 -6.77
N ASP A 199 13.25 9.69 -7.00
CA ASP A 199 12.46 9.11 -8.09
C ASP A 199 10.98 9.46 -7.89
N SER A 200 10.35 10.00 -8.94
CA SER A 200 8.93 10.39 -8.94
C SER A 200 8.03 9.36 -9.62
N ASN A 201 8.57 8.27 -10.14
CA ASN A 201 7.82 7.27 -10.91
C ASN A 201 7.46 6.05 -10.07
N PHE A 202 8.34 5.63 -9.18
CA PHE A 202 8.17 4.39 -8.43
C PHE A 202 8.41 4.57 -6.94
N VAL A 203 7.61 3.85 -6.16
CA VAL A 203 7.78 3.74 -4.71
C VAL A 203 7.80 2.29 -4.28
N GLU A 204 8.51 2.02 -3.20
CA GLU A 204 8.60 0.71 -2.57
C GLU A 204 8.13 0.81 -1.12
N ALA A 205 7.34 -0.16 -0.65
CA ALA A 205 7.09 -0.30 0.79
C ALA A 205 8.19 -1.12 1.43
N HIS A 206 8.79 -0.56 2.45
CA HIS A 206 9.78 -1.21 3.30
C HIS A 206 9.10 -1.64 4.60
N ILE A 207 8.82 -2.94 4.73
CA ILE A 207 8.06 -3.52 5.84
C ILE A 207 8.97 -4.44 6.66
N SER A 208 9.02 -4.23 7.97
CA SER A 208 9.69 -5.16 8.89
C SER A 208 8.74 -6.29 9.25
N VAL A 209 8.99 -7.50 8.71
CA VAL A 209 8.15 -8.69 8.93
C VAL A 209 8.90 -9.67 9.84
N PRO A 210 8.28 -10.14 10.95
CA PRO A 210 8.89 -11.17 11.80
C PRO A 210 9.19 -12.44 11.03
N ILE A 211 10.33 -13.06 11.32
CA ILE A 211 10.83 -14.28 10.62
C ILE A 211 9.78 -15.39 10.62
N LEU A 212 9.06 -15.55 11.72
CA LEU A 212 7.98 -16.53 11.87
C LEU A 212 6.93 -16.50 10.76
N TYR A 213 6.71 -15.36 10.12
CA TYR A 213 5.67 -15.19 9.10
C TYR A 213 6.21 -15.21 7.67
N LEU A 214 7.53 -15.21 7.50
CA LEU A 214 8.16 -15.14 6.18
C LEU A 214 7.96 -16.42 5.35
N ASP A 215 7.83 -17.58 6.00
CA ASP A 215 7.59 -18.86 5.33
C ASP A 215 6.23 -18.90 4.61
N ASN A 216 5.30 -18.02 5.00
CA ASN A 216 3.99 -17.85 4.36
C ASN A 216 4.01 -16.84 3.20
N MET A 217 5.19 -16.29 2.86
CA MET A 217 5.34 -15.25 1.86
C MET A 217 6.23 -15.71 0.71
N LYS A 218 5.83 -15.40 -0.52
CA LYS A 218 6.61 -15.76 -1.71
C LYS A 218 6.92 -14.53 -2.53
N ILE A 219 8.19 -14.41 -2.92
CA ILE A 219 8.65 -13.36 -3.83
C ILE A 219 7.92 -13.51 -5.17
N GLY A 220 7.45 -12.38 -5.71
CA GLY A 220 6.67 -12.31 -6.94
C GLY A 220 5.14 -12.37 -6.74
N GLU A 221 4.65 -12.73 -5.56
CA GLU A 221 3.21 -12.73 -5.25
C GLU A 221 2.71 -11.34 -4.82
N GLU A 222 1.43 -11.09 -5.08
CA GLU A 222 0.73 -9.87 -4.64
C GLU A 222 0.23 -9.99 -3.20
N TYR A 223 0.35 -8.89 -2.46
CA TYR A 223 -0.12 -8.76 -1.08
C TYR A 223 -0.98 -7.50 -0.93
N ASP A 224 -1.95 -7.58 -0.02
CA ASP A 224 -2.84 -6.48 0.29
C ASP A 224 -2.20 -5.52 1.30
N PHE A 225 -2.38 -4.24 1.05
CA PHE A 225 -1.93 -3.16 1.94
C PHE A 225 -3.09 -2.24 2.29
N ASN A 226 -3.02 -1.66 3.47
CA ASN A 226 -3.86 -0.53 3.86
C ASN A 226 -3.03 0.75 3.76
N PHE A 227 -3.45 1.64 2.86
CA PHE A 227 -2.86 2.95 2.69
C PHE A 227 -3.98 4.00 2.81
N GLU A 228 -3.93 4.85 3.83
CA GLU A 228 -4.93 5.90 4.09
C GLU A 228 -6.39 5.40 4.06
N GLY A 229 -6.63 4.19 4.59
CA GLY A 229 -7.95 3.56 4.61
C GLY A 229 -8.35 2.83 3.33
N SER A 230 -7.58 2.96 2.26
CA SER A 230 -7.79 2.26 0.99
C SER A 230 -6.99 0.96 0.94
N ASN A 231 -7.56 -0.08 0.34
CA ASN A 231 -6.83 -1.31 0.04
C ASN A 231 -6.10 -1.15 -1.29
N ILE A 232 -4.78 -1.30 -1.25
CA ILE A 232 -3.91 -1.31 -2.43
C ILE A 232 -3.14 -2.63 -2.49
N LYS A 233 -2.63 -2.98 -3.66
CA LYS A 233 -1.84 -4.20 -3.87
C LYS A 233 -0.39 -3.86 -4.15
N GLY A 234 0.51 -4.62 -3.53
CA GLY A 234 1.95 -4.53 -3.75
C GLY A 234 2.55 -5.91 -4.01
N ILE A 235 3.51 -5.98 -4.92
CA ILE A 235 4.21 -7.21 -5.28
C ILE A 235 5.42 -7.36 -4.36
N PHE A 236 5.55 -8.49 -3.67
CA PHE A 236 6.72 -8.82 -2.87
C PHE A 236 7.94 -9.00 -3.79
N SER A 237 8.83 -8.01 -3.79
CA SER A 237 9.95 -7.93 -4.72
C SER A 237 11.20 -8.61 -4.20
N ARG A 238 11.59 -8.32 -2.96
CA ARG A 238 12.84 -8.80 -2.36
C ARG A 238 12.81 -8.78 -0.84
N LEU A 239 13.65 -9.60 -0.25
CA LEU A 239 13.82 -9.72 1.19
C LEU A 239 15.27 -9.38 1.55
N SER A 240 15.48 -8.56 2.56
CA SER A 240 16.82 -8.29 3.07
C SER A 240 17.51 -9.59 3.51
N PRO A 241 18.76 -9.83 3.14
CA PRO A 241 19.47 -11.06 3.51
C PRO A 241 19.73 -11.14 5.03
N MET A 242 19.78 -10.02 5.73
CA MET A 242 20.11 -9.94 7.15
C MET A 242 19.02 -9.18 7.91
N SER A 243 18.76 -9.60 9.14
CA SER A 243 17.91 -8.87 10.09
C SER A 243 18.62 -7.61 10.58
N PRO A 244 17.92 -6.48 10.74
CA PRO A 244 18.47 -5.32 11.44
C PRO A 244 18.91 -5.70 12.86
N GLY A 245 20.05 -5.20 13.32
CA GLY A 245 20.75 -5.65 14.53
C GLY A 245 19.85 -6.00 15.71
N GLY A 246 19.83 -7.28 16.10
CA GLY A 246 19.10 -7.79 17.26
C GLY A 246 17.59 -7.96 17.10
N SER A 247 17.05 -7.84 15.90
CA SER A 247 15.61 -7.99 15.62
C SER A 247 15.31 -9.37 15.01
N ASP A 248 14.24 -10.03 15.49
CA ASP A 248 13.70 -11.25 14.89
C ASP A 248 12.82 -10.96 13.65
N SER A 249 13.07 -9.85 12.96
CA SER A 249 12.35 -9.46 11.75
C SER A 249 13.32 -9.21 10.60
N ARG A 250 12.83 -9.34 9.37
CA ARG A 250 13.57 -9.01 8.15
C ARG A 250 12.82 -7.95 7.35
N LEU A 251 13.57 -7.14 6.64
CA LEU A 251 13.00 -6.12 5.79
C LEU A 251 12.49 -6.75 4.50
N ALA A 252 11.19 -6.78 4.34
CA ALA A 252 10.49 -7.16 3.12
C ALA A 252 10.17 -5.91 2.29
N ILE A 253 10.49 -5.95 1.00
CA ILE A 253 10.35 -4.82 0.09
C ILE A 253 9.31 -5.17 -0.97
N PHE A 254 8.33 -4.29 -1.13
CA PHE A 254 7.22 -4.45 -2.06
C PHE A 254 7.19 -3.32 -3.06
N LYS A 255 6.90 -3.65 -4.32
CA LYS A 255 6.71 -2.69 -5.41
C LYS A 255 5.25 -2.46 -5.67
N PHE A 256 4.91 -1.22 -6.04
CA PHE A 256 3.57 -0.85 -6.45
C PHE A 256 3.56 -0.45 -7.92
N SER A 257 2.43 -0.71 -8.60
CA SER A 257 2.22 -0.28 -9.98
C SER A 257 1.89 1.21 -10.09
N ASN A 258 1.36 1.80 -9.00
CA ASN A 258 1.00 3.21 -8.94
C ASN A 258 1.98 3.96 -8.04
N PHE A 259 2.17 5.24 -8.34
CA PHE A 259 2.94 6.13 -7.49
C PHE A 259 2.12 6.55 -6.26
N PHE A 260 2.75 6.53 -5.10
CA PHE A 260 2.23 7.04 -3.84
C PHE A 260 3.26 7.99 -3.23
N SER A 261 2.81 8.92 -2.39
CA SER A 261 3.69 9.90 -1.76
C SER A 261 4.79 9.22 -0.91
N PRO A 262 6.07 9.39 -1.27
CA PRO A 262 7.18 8.88 -0.45
C PRO A 262 7.14 9.48 0.96
N GLY A 263 7.58 8.69 1.94
CA GLY A 263 7.56 9.10 3.36
C GLY A 263 6.29 8.69 4.10
N SER A 264 5.20 8.37 3.41
CA SER A 264 3.94 7.93 4.02
C SER A 264 4.05 6.53 4.65
N ILE A 265 3.15 6.25 5.60
CA ILE A 265 3.05 4.94 6.25
C ILE A 265 2.01 4.11 5.53
N THR A 266 2.34 2.86 5.25
CA THR A 266 1.42 1.84 4.78
C THR A 266 1.47 0.61 5.69
N LYS A 267 0.45 -0.26 5.63
CA LYS A 267 0.39 -1.48 6.43
C LYS A 267 0.16 -2.69 5.54
N LEU A 268 1.09 -3.62 5.55
CA LEU A 268 0.93 -4.93 4.94
C LEU A 268 -0.13 -5.73 5.70
N LYS A 269 -1.14 -6.26 5.01
CA LYS A 269 -2.12 -7.20 5.55
C LYS A 269 -1.70 -8.63 5.21
N LEU A 270 -1.31 -9.39 6.20
CA LEU A 270 -0.90 -10.78 6.02
C LEU A 270 -1.93 -11.70 6.67
N LYS A 271 -2.53 -12.59 5.87
CA LYS A 271 -3.40 -13.66 6.37
C LYS A 271 -2.54 -14.81 6.89
N ILE A 272 -2.70 -15.12 8.17
CA ILE A 272 -1.94 -16.14 8.87
C ILE A 272 -2.90 -17.24 9.30
N ILE A 273 -2.60 -18.48 8.95
CA ILE A 273 -3.38 -19.64 9.35
C ILE A 273 -2.87 -20.10 10.72
N GLN A 274 -3.76 -20.12 11.70
CA GLN A 274 -3.51 -20.64 13.04
C GLN A 274 -4.14 -22.03 13.17
N GLN A 275 -3.36 -23.02 13.59
CA GLN A 275 -3.82 -24.39 13.82
C GLN A 275 -4.49 -24.45 15.19
N ALA A 276 -5.82 -24.49 15.21
CA ALA A 276 -6.62 -24.70 16.41
C ALA A 276 -7.98 -25.24 16.01
N THR A 277 -8.45 -26.28 16.66
CA THR A 277 -9.78 -26.84 16.43
C THR A 277 -10.83 -25.94 17.08
N GLY A 278 -11.89 -25.59 16.34
CA GLY A 278 -12.96 -24.74 16.86
C GLY A 278 -13.98 -24.36 15.79
N THR A 279 -14.84 -23.44 16.14
CA THR A 279 -15.87 -22.92 15.24
C THR A 279 -16.06 -21.42 15.40
N TRP A 280 -16.50 -20.74 14.34
CA TRP A 280 -16.87 -19.34 14.40
C TRP A 280 -18.31 -19.16 14.90
N VAL A 281 -18.49 -18.35 15.93
CA VAL A 281 -19.80 -17.99 16.46
C VAL A 281 -19.94 -16.46 16.53
N PRO A 282 -21.13 -15.90 16.23
CA PRO A 282 -21.37 -14.48 16.44
C PRO A 282 -21.23 -14.10 17.93
N LEU A 283 -20.65 -12.96 18.26
CA LEU A 283 -20.50 -12.48 19.64
C LEU A 283 -21.83 -12.42 20.40
N LYS A 284 -22.92 -12.13 19.69
CA LYS A 284 -24.29 -12.07 20.25
C LYS A 284 -24.81 -13.42 20.78
N THR A 285 -24.18 -14.56 20.43
CA THR A 285 -24.53 -15.90 20.92
C THR A 285 -23.80 -16.27 22.18
N LEU A 286 -22.72 -15.55 22.51
CA LEU A 286 -21.92 -15.81 23.69
C LEU A 286 -22.61 -15.26 24.95
N SER A 287 -22.59 -16.04 26.00
CA SER A 287 -23.07 -15.69 27.33
C SER A 287 -21.96 -16.00 28.34
N GLN A 288 -21.82 -15.16 29.35
CA GLN A 288 -20.88 -15.42 30.43
C GLN A 288 -21.65 -15.88 31.67
N SER A 289 -21.21 -17.01 32.24
CA SER A 289 -21.76 -17.48 33.53
C SER A 289 -21.31 -16.59 34.67
N GLU A 290 -21.97 -16.72 35.84
CA GLU A 290 -21.57 -16.00 37.07
C GLU A 290 -20.13 -16.29 37.50
N GLN A 291 -19.57 -17.42 37.07
CA GLN A 291 -18.20 -17.82 37.35
C GLN A 291 -17.19 -17.32 36.26
N GLY A 292 -17.65 -16.51 35.30
CA GLY A 292 -16.79 -15.96 34.24
C GLY A 292 -16.51 -16.92 33.08
N ILE A 293 -17.15 -18.09 33.05
CA ILE A 293 -16.97 -19.07 31.97
C ILE A 293 -17.88 -18.71 30.80
N TRP A 294 -17.35 -18.75 29.58
CA TRP A 294 -18.11 -18.50 28.36
C TRP A 294 -18.95 -19.71 27.95
N THR A 295 -20.16 -19.44 27.50
CA THR A 295 -21.12 -20.45 27.11
C THR A 295 -21.86 -20.02 25.87
N VAL A 296 -22.38 -21.00 25.13
CA VAL A 296 -23.37 -20.83 24.05
C VAL A 296 -24.59 -21.70 24.36
N TYR A 297 -25.72 -21.38 23.78
CA TYR A 297 -26.93 -22.17 23.90
C TYR A 297 -27.11 -23.01 22.65
N THR A 298 -27.18 -24.32 22.80
CA THR A 298 -27.41 -25.29 21.72
C THR A 298 -28.74 -26.00 21.88
N ILE A 299 -29.21 -26.63 20.81
CA ILE A 299 -30.43 -27.43 20.82
C ILE A 299 -30.03 -28.89 20.82
N ASN A 300 -30.44 -29.65 21.85
CA ASN A 300 -30.20 -31.09 21.96
C ASN A 300 -31.17 -31.90 21.07
N GLN A 301 -30.98 -33.24 21.04
CA GLN A 301 -31.82 -34.16 20.26
C GLN A 301 -33.28 -34.19 20.71
N ASP A 302 -33.55 -33.77 21.95
CA ASP A 302 -34.91 -33.67 22.52
C ASP A 302 -35.57 -32.30 22.29
N ASN A 303 -34.98 -31.48 21.38
CA ASN A 303 -35.43 -30.11 21.08
C ASN A 303 -35.43 -29.17 22.31
N GLN A 304 -34.57 -29.42 23.29
CA GLN A 304 -34.39 -28.57 24.45
C GLN A 304 -33.15 -27.70 24.30
N VAL A 305 -33.24 -26.47 24.81
CA VAL A 305 -32.09 -25.57 24.87
C VAL A 305 -31.20 -25.98 26.03
N VAL A 306 -29.96 -26.32 25.72
CA VAL A 306 -28.91 -26.67 26.69
C VAL A 306 -27.76 -25.69 26.60
N ARG A 307 -27.00 -25.61 27.68
CA ARG A 307 -25.84 -24.70 27.75
C ARG A 307 -24.57 -25.51 27.52
N ASP A 308 -23.80 -25.11 26.50
CA ASP A 308 -22.49 -25.67 26.18
C ASP A 308 -21.37 -24.71 26.58
N LEU A 309 -20.32 -25.26 27.17
CA LEU A 309 -19.12 -24.52 27.58
C LEU A 309 -18.20 -24.29 26.40
N VAL A 310 -17.72 -23.05 26.27
CA VAL A 310 -16.77 -22.68 25.23
C VAL A 310 -15.64 -21.84 25.79
N GLU A 311 -14.48 -22.01 25.19
CA GLU A 311 -13.30 -21.18 25.37
C GLU A 311 -13.10 -20.31 24.13
N ILE A 312 -12.92 -19.02 24.31
CA ILE A 312 -12.67 -18.11 23.21
C ILE A 312 -11.18 -18.12 22.92
N ILE A 313 -10.84 -18.53 21.68
CA ILE A 313 -9.47 -18.56 21.17
C ILE A 313 -9.12 -17.22 20.52
N TYR A 314 -10.07 -16.64 19.74
CA TYR A 314 -9.81 -15.43 18.96
C TYR A 314 -11.11 -14.66 18.68
N PHE A 315 -10.97 -13.33 18.53
CA PHE A 315 -12.05 -12.43 18.13
C PHE A 315 -11.73 -11.79 16.78
N GLU A 316 -12.71 -11.74 15.89
CA GLU A 316 -12.60 -11.01 14.62
C GLU A 316 -13.93 -10.32 14.30
N GLY A 317 -13.94 -8.98 14.38
CA GLY A 317 -15.14 -8.18 14.16
C GLY A 317 -16.28 -8.57 15.11
N GLU A 318 -17.41 -9.04 14.55
CA GLU A 318 -18.60 -9.48 15.28
C GLU A 318 -18.62 -10.98 15.59
N TYR A 319 -17.51 -11.69 15.35
CA TYR A 319 -17.41 -13.13 15.54
C TYR A 319 -16.30 -13.48 16.53
N ALA A 320 -16.47 -14.63 17.19
CA ALA A 320 -15.43 -15.26 18.00
C ALA A 320 -15.15 -16.66 17.46
N TYR A 321 -13.88 -17.04 17.43
CA TYR A 321 -13.47 -18.42 17.21
C TYR A 321 -13.38 -19.12 18.57
N VAL A 322 -14.22 -20.13 18.75
CA VAL A 322 -14.36 -20.81 20.04
C VAL A 322 -14.07 -22.29 19.93
N ASN A 323 -13.53 -22.87 20.98
CA ASN A 323 -13.39 -24.30 21.18
C ASN A 323 -14.22 -24.71 22.42
N GLY A 324 -14.64 -25.98 22.53
CA GLY A 324 -15.40 -26.47 23.67
C GLY A 324 -16.06 -27.80 23.43
N THR A 325 -17.21 -28.00 24.08
CA THR A 325 -17.99 -29.26 24.00
C THR A 325 -18.80 -29.41 22.71
N LEU A 326 -18.82 -28.37 21.86
CA LEU A 326 -19.55 -28.32 20.59
C LEU A 326 -19.10 -29.40 19.62
N LYS A 327 -20.06 -29.98 18.89
CA LYS A 327 -19.85 -30.96 17.85
C LYS A 327 -20.31 -30.45 16.49
N ASN A 328 -19.78 -31.06 15.46
CA ASN A 328 -20.20 -30.73 14.09
C ASN A 328 -21.67 -31.07 13.89
N GLY A 329 -22.46 -30.09 13.41
CA GLY A 329 -23.91 -30.24 13.22
C GLY A 329 -24.77 -29.77 14.40
N ASP A 330 -24.19 -29.41 15.55
CA ASP A 330 -24.94 -28.81 16.65
C ASP A 330 -25.57 -27.48 16.18
N LEU A 331 -26.75 -27.15 16.74
CA LEU A 331 -27.45 -25.92 16.40
C LEU A 331 -27.32 -24.91 17.54
N ILE A 332 -26.60 -23.80 17.28
CA ILE A 332 -26.47 -22.68 18.23
C ILE A 332 -27.64 -21.71 18.05
N VAL A 333 -28.25 -21.31 19.13
CA VAL A 333 -29.34 -20.32 19.15
C VAL A 333 -28.79 -18.92 19.02
N LEU A 334 -29.27 -18.15 18.04
CA LEU A 334 -28.93 -16.76 17.83
C LEU A 334 -29.88 -15.86 18.65
N GLY A 335 -29.34 -15.06 19.58
CA GLY A 335 -30.15 -14.08 20.32
C GLY A 335 -29.82 -13.86 21.78
N GLY A 336 -28.88 -14.62 22.32
CA GLY A 336 -28.35 -14.44 23.69
C GLY A 336 -29.35 -14.81 24.81
N PRO A 337 -28.90 -14.70 26.11
CA PRO A 337 -29.64 -15.21 27.26
C PRO A 337 -30.95 -14.50 27.56
N SER A 338 -31.15 -13.29 27.08
CA SER A 338 -32.39 -12.52 27.34
C SER A 338 -33.64 -13.06 26.63
N LYS A 339 -33.47 -13.96 25.64
CA LYS A 339 -34.56 -14.56 24.87
C LYS A 339 -34.72 -16.06 25.12
N ILE A 340 -33.89 -16.67 25.99
CA ILE A 340 -33.78 -18.12 26.15
C ILE A 340 -34.02 -18.49 27.60
N ILE A 341 -34.94 -19.43 27.84
CA ILE A 341 -35.12 -20.08 29.14
C ILE A 341 -34.52 -21.49 29.01
N GLU A 342 -33.47 -21.77 29.79
CA GLU A 342 -32.82 -23.07 29.85
C GLU A 342 -33.80 -24.18 30.21
N GLY A 343 -33.80 -25.30 29.51
CA GLY A 343 -34.72 -26.43 29.73
C GLY A 343 -36.12 -26.28 29.14
N LYS A 344 -36.43 -25.18 28.43
CA LYS A 344 -37.70 -25.02 27.75
C LYS A 344 -37.69 -25.78 26.40
N ASN A 345 -38.71 -26.61 26.18
CA ASN A 345 -38.94 -27.22 24.88
C ASN A 345 -39.32 -26.16 23.84
N LEU A 346 -38.68 -26.21 22.67
CA LEU A 346 -38.94 -25.31 21.55
C LEU A 346 -40.25 -25.60 20.80
N ILE A 347 -40.93 -26.71 21.14
CA ILE A 347 -42.19 -27.13 20.55
C ILE A 347 -43.26 -27.11 21.65
N ASN A 348 -44.01 -26.04 21.70
CA ASN A 348 -45.40 -26.01 22.10
C ASN A 348 -46.11 -24.87 21.37
#